data_f83a37e6e152b8096d369597adcf0c40
#
_entry.id   f83a37e6e152b8096d369597adcf0c40
#
_cell.length_a   1.000
_cell.length_b   1.000
_cell.length_c   1.000
_cell.angle_alpha   90.00
_cell.angle_beta   90.00
_cell.angle_gamma   90.00
#
_symmetry.space_group_name_H-M   'P 1'
#
loop_
_entity.id
_entity.type
_entity.pdbx_description
1 polymer ?
#
loop_
_entity_poly.entity_id
_entity_poly.type
_entity_poly.pdbx_seq_one_letter_code
_entity_poly.pdbx_strand_id
1 'polypeptide(L)'
;MKILWLTNIPLPEASLLMNEKPLPFGGWLDNASIDLSKNNKIDLHISFPHKGVSEFKHIVGQRINYYSFPPIDTIDINDFNQVYLERIIKEIKPDLVHIFGTEYAHSFTMVNFCDKMDIKTVVSIQGLTSIYSKHYMANLPINIQKKFTI
;
A
#
# COMPACT_ATOMS: atom_id res chain seq x y z
N MET A 1 1.51 19.00 8.30
CA MET A 1 0.55 18.25 7.48
C MET A 1 0.82 16.76 7.66
N LYS A 2 -0.19 16.00 8.05
CA LYS A 2 -0.10 14.54 8.17
C LYS A 2 -0.44 13.88 6.86
N ILE A 3 0.47 13.07 6.34
CA ILE A 3 0.26 12.32 5.10
C ILE A 3 0.32 10.83 5.41
N LEU A 4 -0.70 10.09 5.00
CA LEU A 4 -0.71 8.64 5.05
C LEU A 4 -0.47 8.08 3.63
N TRP A 5 0.59 7.30 3.47
CA TRP A 5 0.78 6.48 2.29
C TRP A 5 0.20 5.08 2.53
N LEU A 6 -0.54 4.57 1.56
CA LEU A 6 -0.91 3.16 1.49
C LEU A 6 -0.08 2.51 0.38
N THR A 7 0.83 1.63 0.78
CA THR A 7 1.70 0.87 -0.12
C THR A 7 1.29 -0.60 -0.16
N ASN A 8 1.75 -1.34 -1.16
CA ASN A 8 1.42 -2.76 -1.31
C ASN A 8 2.44 -3.68 -0.61
N ILE A 9 3.54 -3.10 -0.17
CA ILE A 9 4.67 -3.81 0.46
C ILE A 9 5.27 -2.96 1.58
N PRO A 10 5.91 -3.59 2.58
CA PRO A 10 6.73 -2.88 3.55
C PRO A 10 7.94 -2.22 2.87
N LEU A 11 8.28 -1.00 3.28
CA LEU A 11 9.53 -0.37 2.89
C LEU A 11 10.72 -0.97 3.68
N PRO A 12 11.97 -0.78 3.21
CA PRO A 12 13.14 -1.41 3.82
C PRO A 12 13.28 -1.18 5.32
N GLU A 13 13.08 0.06 5.80
CA GLU A 13 13.13 0.36 7.24
C GLU A 13 12.08 -0.42 8.02
N ALA A 14 10.85 -0.48 7.53
CA ALA A 14 9.77 -1.25 8.16
C ALA A 14 10.09 -2.75 8.23
N SER A 15 10.62 -3.32 7.14
CA SER A 15 11.05 -4.72 7.10
C SER A 15 12.12 -5.01 8.17
N LEU A 16 13.15 -4.16 8.25
CA LEU A 16 14.21 -4.32 9.25
C LEU A 16 13.69 -4.21 10.69
N LEU A 17 12.78 -3.29 10.96
CA LEU A 17 12.14 -3.14 12.27
C LEU A 17 11.24 -4.33 12.64
N MET A 18 10.74 -5.06 11.65
CA MET A 18 10.02 -6.33 11.82
C MET A 18 10.94 -7.56 11.91
N ASN A 19 12.27 -7.37 11.86
CA ASN A 19 13.29 -8.43 11.78
C ASN A 19 13.15 -9.28 10.50
N GLU A 20 12.78 -8.65 9.39
CA GLU A 20 12.62 -9.28 8.09
C GLU A 20 13.64 -8.75 7.08
N LYS A 21 13.93 -9.55 6.07
CA LYS A 21 14.79 -9.12 4.96
C LYS A 21 14.01 -8.16 4.05
N PRO A 22 14.55 -6.96 3.75
CA PRO A 22 13.93 -6.05 2.80
C PRO A 22 13.72 -6.69 1.43
N LEU A 23 12.63 -6.35 0.77
CA LEU A 23 12.33 -6.80 -0.57
C LEU A 23 13.28 -6.12 -1.59
N PRO A 24 13.73 -6.83 -2.65
CA PRO A 24 14.69 -6.29 -3.62
C PRO A 24 14.04 -5.35 -4.66
N PHE A 25 12.85 -4.85 -4.40
CA PHE A 25 12.09 -3.97 -5.30
C PHE A 25 11.36 -2.88 -4.51
N GLY A 26 10.83 -1.87 -5.23
CA GLY A 26 10.14 -0.73 -4.59
C GLY A 26 11.09 0.39 -4.14
N GLY A 27 12.36 0.37 -4.54
CA GLY A 27 13.36 1.36 -4.11
C GLY A 27 13.02 2.80 -4.45
N TRP A 28 12.19 3.05 -5.46
CA TRP A 28 11.73 4.40 -5.79
C TRP A 28 10.78 4.95 -4.71
N LEU A 29 9.91 4.09 -4.12
CA LEU A 29 9.06 4.45 -2.98
C LEU A 29 9.89 4.75 -1.73
N ASP A 30 10.92 3.96 -1.49
CA ASP A 30 11.84 4.15 -0.37
C ASP A 30 12.53 5.51 -0.47
N ASN A 31 13.17 5.81 -1.58
CA ASN A 31 13.83 7.09 -1.80
C ASN A 31 12.85 8.27 -1.69
N ALA A 32 11.66 8.16 -2.28
CA ALA A 32 10.65 9.20 -2.19
C ALA A 32 10.15 9.40 -0.74
N SER A 33 9.99 8.34 0.05
CA SER A 33 9.58 8.43 1.45
C SER A 33 10.65 9.09 2.32
N ILE A 34 11.92 8.73 2.10
CA ILE A 34 13.06 9.35 2.79
C ILE A 34 13.11 10.84 2.48
N ASP A 35 13.00 11.22 1.21
CA ASP A 35 13.09 12.64 0.82
C ASP A 35 11.90 13.44 1.36
N LEU A 36 10.69 12.88 1.31
CA LEU A 36 9.50 13.53 1.85
C LEU A 36 9.60 13.72 3.38
N SER A 37 10.12 12.72 4.09
CA SER A 37 10.27 12.74 5.56
C SER A 37 11.31 13.74 6.07
N LYS A 38 12.19 14.24 5.21
CA LYS A 38 13.15 15.32 5.55
C LYS A 38 12.46 16.67 5.73
N ASN A 39 11.26 16.84 5.17
CA ASN A 39 10.50 18.08 5.31
C ASN A 39 9.81 18.13 6.68
N ASN A 40 10.29 18.97 7.58
CA ASN A 40 9.76 19.11 8.94
C ASN A 40 8.30 19.59 9.03
N LYS A 41 7.70 20.03 7.91
CA LYS A 41 6.27 20.39 7.86
C LYS A 41 5.38 19.19 7.56
N ILE A 42 5.96 18.02 7.27
CA ILE A 42 5.28 16.79 6.92
C ILE A 42 5.52 15.75 8.00
N ASP A 43 4.43 15.17 8.48
CA ASP A 43 4.40 14.01 9.36
C ASP A 43 3.96 12.83 8.49
N LEU A 44 4.93 12.00 8.07
CA LEU A 44 4.71 10.92 7.14
C LEU A 44 4.42 9.62 7.87
N HIS A 45 3.30 9.02 7.52
CA HIS A 45 2.86 7.71 7.95
C HIS A 45 2.74 6.78 6.74
N ILE A 46 3.13 5.52 6.88
CA ILE A 46 3.05 4.53 5.78
C ILE A 46 2.35 3.27 6.29
N SER A 47 1.29 2.86 5.61
CA SER A 47 0.57 1.62 5.90
C SER A 47 0.74 0.61 4.77
N PHE A 48 0.78 -0.68 5.12
CA PHE A 48 0.97 -1.76 4.15
C PHE A 48 0.37 -3.08 4.67
N PRO A 49 -0.14 -3.95 3.76
CA PRO A 49 -0.57 -5.29 4.13
C PRO A 49 0.63 -6.19 4.44
N HIS A 50 0.50 -7.04 5.46
CA HIS A 50 1.55 -7.97 5.84
C HIS A 50 0.96 -9.32 6.29
N LYS A 51 1.36 -10.42 5.64
CA LYS A 51 0.85 -11.77 5.92
C LYS A 51 1.25 -12.32 7.28
N GLY A 52 2.34 -11.81 7.85
CA GLY A 52 2.87 -12.24 9.16
C GLY A 52 2.14 -11.63 10.36
N VAL A 53 1.08 -10.83 10.15
CA VAL A 53 0.31 -10.22 11.23
C VAL A 53 -1.14 -10.70 11.21
N SER A 54 -1.66 -11.00 12.39
CA SER A 54 -3.08 -11.34 12.59
C SER A 54 -3.93 -10.13 12.96
N GLU A 55 -3.28 -9.03 13.29
CA GLU A 55 -3.91 -7.77 13.66
C GLU A 55 -3.01 -6.58 13.28
N PHE A 56 -3.55 -5.40 13.39
CA PHE A 56 -2.85 -4.15 13.16
C PHE A 56 -1.67 -3.95 14.12
N LYS A 57 -0.53 -3.50 13.57
CA LYS A 57 0.67 -3.12 14.35
C LYS A 57 1.17 -1.74 13.95
N HIS A 58 1.46 -0.93 14.95
CA HIS A 58 2.20 0.33 14.78
C HIS A 58 3.69 0.06 15.02
N ILE A 59 4.53 0.52 14.10
CA ILE A 59 5.98 0.34 14.09
C ILE A 59 6.62 1.71 13.97
N VAL A 60 7.39 2.11 14.97
CA VAL A 60 8.03 3.43 15.02
C VAL A 60 9.38 3.36 14.32
N GLY A 61 9.51 4.07 13.21
CA GLY A 61 10.78 4.27 12.49
C GLY A 61 11.52 5.53 12.93
N GLN A 62 12.59 5.89 12.25
CA GLN A 62 13.40 7.05 12.60
C GLN A 62 12.67 8.38 12.35
N ARG A 63 11.99 8.49 11.22
CA ARG A 63 11.25 9.68 10.78
C ARG A 63 9.85 9.37 10.28
N ILE A 64 9.54 8.11 10.09
CA ILE A 64 8.31 7.62 9.49
C ILE A 64 7.65 6.67 10.47
N ASN A 65 6.35 6.79 10.66
CA ASN A 65 5.57 5.82 11.41
C ASN A 65 4.95 4.82 10.44
N TYR A 66 5.11 3.54 10.72
CA TYR A 66 4.61 2.45 9.89
C TYR A 66 3.45 1.72 10.54
N TYR A 67 2.53 1.23 9.72
CA TYR A 67 1.35 0.50 10.17
C TYR A 67 1.16 -0.74 9.30
N SER A 68 1.36 -1.92 9.86
CA SER A 68 1.06 -3.16 9.16
C SER A 68 -0.32 -3.66 9.53
N PHE A 69 -1.01 -4.25 8.57
CA PHE A 69 -2.35 -4.84 8.75
C PHE A 69 -2.44 -6.16 7.99
N PRO A 70 -3.34 -7.09 8.42
CA PRO A 70 -3.59 -8.32 7.68
C PRO A 70 -4.07 -8.04 6.26
N PRO A 71 -3.66 -8.81 5.23
CA PRO A 71 -4.10 -8.62 3.87
C PRO A 71 -5.62 -8.59 3.75
N ILE A 72 -6.12 -7.74 2.85
CA ILE A 72 -7.52 -7.66 2.46
C ILE A 72 -7.60 -8.27 1.06
N ASP A 73 -8.14 -9.47 0.97
CA ASP A 73 -8.12 -10.26 -0.25
C ASP A 73 -9.36 -10.03 -1.14
N THR A 74 -10.42 -9.46 -0.55
CA THR A 74 -11.67 -9.19 -1.25
C THR A 74 -12.16 -7.76 -1.05
N ILE A 75 -12.96 -7.27 -2.01
CA ILE A 75 -13.68 -6.01 -1.90
C ILE A 75 -15.03 -6.18 -1.17
N ASP A 76 -15.32 -7.38 -0.66
CA ASP A 76 -16.55 -7.63 0.10
C ASP A 76 -16.56 -6.75 1.35
N ILE A 77 -17.65 -6.02 1.54
CA ILE A 77 -17.88 -5.15 2.69
C ILE A 77 -17.84 -5.91 4.02
N ASN A 78 -18.00 -7.21 3.97
CA ASN A 78 -17.92 -8.10 5.14
C ASN A 78 -16.50 -8.60 5.42
N ASP A 79 -15.50 -8.22 4.62
CA ASP A 79 -14.11 -8.57 4.93
C ASP A 79 -13.71 -7.90 6.26
N PHE A 80 -13.58 -8.74 7.27
CA PHE A 80 -13.27 -8.29 8.64
C PHE A 80 -11.98 -7.48 8.72
N ASN A 81 -11.03 -7.74 7.82
CA ASN A 81 -9.75 -7.04 7.82
C ASN A 81 -9.86 -5.57 7.41
N GLN A 82 -10.96 -5.15 6.78
CA GLN A 82 -11.18 -3.74 6.43
C GLN A 82 -11.22 -2.82 7.68
N VAL A 83 -11.62 -3.34 8.83
CA VAL A 83 -11.64 -2.58 10.10
C VAL A 83 -10.26 -2.01 10.46
N TYR A 84 -9.17 -2.66 10.04
CA TYR A 84 -7.82 -2.18 10.34
C TYR A 84 -7.47 -0.91 9.58
N LEU A 85 -7.91 -0.76 8.32
CA LEU A 85 -7.71 0.47 7.55
C LEU A 85 -8.48 1.65 8.17
N GLU A 86 -9.72 1.41 8.56
CA GLU A 86 -10.52 2.41 9.25
C GLU A 86 -9.87 2.85 10.58
N ARG A 87 -9.33 1.89 11.33
CA ARG A 87 -8.61 2.16 12.58
C ARG A 87 -7.35 2.99 12.34
N ILE A 88 -6.56 2.67 11.30
CA ILE A 88 -5.36 3.44 10.93
C ILE A 88 -5.74 4.90 10.63
N ILE A 89 -6.77 5.13 9.82
CA ILE A 89 -7.24 6.48 9.47
C ILE A 89 -7.68 7.23 10.74
N LYS A 90 -8.46 6.60 11.62
CA LYS A 90 -8.94 7.23 12.85
C LYS A 90 -7.82 7.56 13.83
N GLU A 91 -6.78 6.74 13.89
CA GLU A 91 -5.62 6.95 14.76
C GLU A 91 -4.75 8.09 14.23
N ILE A 92 -4.41 8.08 12.95
CA ILE A 92 -3.52 9.07 12.33
C ILE A 92 -4.24 10.41 12.13
N LYS A 93 -5.49 10.38 11.67
CA LYS A 93 -6.26 11.55 11.22
C LYS A 93 -5.47 12.30 10.14
N PRO A 94 -5.20 11.68 8.98
CA PRO A 94 -4.37 12.28 7.96
C PRO A 94 -5.08 13.43 7.25
N ASP A 95 -4.32 14.46 6.86
CA ASP A 95 -4.79 15.56 6.01
C ASP A 95 -4.90 15.11 4.54
N LEU A 96 -4.10 14.09 4.17
CA LEU A 96 -4.03 13.52 2.82
C LEU A 96 -3.71 12.02 2.91
N VAL A 97 -4.39 11.22 2.12
CA VAL A 97 -4.04 9.82 1.88
C VAL A 97 -3.54 9.65 0.45
N HIS A 98 -2.34 9.07 0.30
CA HIS A 98 -1.77 8.74 -1.00
C HIS A 98 -1.70 7.21 -1.16
N ILE A 99 -2.44 6.68 -2.12
CA ILE A 99 -2.59 5.25 -2.39
C ILE A 99 -1.73 4.89 -3.60
N PHE A 100 -0.89 3.87 -3.46
CA PHE A 100 -0.02 3.38 -4.52
C PHE A 100 -0.55 2.07 -5.10
N GLY A 101 -1.03 2.13 -6.35
CA GLY A 101 -1.64 1.02 -7.07
C GLY A 101 -3.16 0.96 -6.94
N THR A 102 -3.79 0.33 -7.92
CA THR A 102 -5.25 0.17 -8.02
C THR A 102 -5.68 -1.29 -8.10
N GLU A 103 -4.72 -2.20 -8.08
CA GLU A 103 -4.90 -3.63 -8.35
C GLU A 103 -5.29 -4.45 -7.12
N TYR A 104 -5.29 -3.84 -5.93
CA TYR A 104 -5.54 -4.55 -4.68
C TYR A 104 -6.84 -4.10 -3.99
N ALA A 105 -7.49 -5.03 -3.31
CA ALA A 105 -8.73 -4.77 -2.58
C ALA A 105 -8.56 -3.69 -1.51
N HIS A 106 -7.43 -3.66 -0.80
CA HIS A 106 -7.15 -2.63 0.21
C HIS A 106 -7.07 -1.22 -0.37
N SER A 107 -6.63 -1.05 -1.63
CA SER A 107 -6.62 0.26 -2.30
C SER A 107 -8.04 0.79 -2.50
N PHE A 108 -8.93 -0.05 -3.00
CA PHE A 108 -10.35 0.29 -3.17
C PHE A 108 -11.03 0.59 -1.84
N THR A 109 -10.79 -0.25 -0.83
CA THR A 109 -11.32 -0.06 0.53
C THR A 109 -10.87 1.27 1.13
N MET A 110 -9.58 1.63 0.97
CA MET A 110 -9.05 2.90 1.47
C MET A 110 -9.71 4.09 0.78
N VAL A 111 -9.91 4.05 -0.54
CA VAL A 111 -10.63 5.11 -1.28
C VAL A 111 -12.03 5.30 -0.71
N ASN A 112 -12.77 4.21 -0.49
CA ASN A 112 -14.12 4.28 0.07
C ASN A 112 -14.16 4.86 1.49
N PHE A 113 -13.18 4.56 2.34
CA PHE A 113 -13.10 5.17 3.66
C PHE A 113 -12.75 6.65 3.60
N CYS A 114 -11.81 7.03 2.74
CA CYS A 114 -11.45 8.43 2.56
C CYS A 114 -12.64 9.26 2.06
N ASP A 115 -13.40 8.74 1.09
CA ASP A 115 -14.61 9.38 0.58
C ASP A 115 -15.66 9.58 1.67
N LYS A 116 -15.96 8.53 2.45
CA LYS A 116 -16.91 8.60 3.57
C LYS A 116 -16.50 9.57 4.68
N MET A 117 -15.20 9.80 4.85
CA MET A 117 -14.64 10.66 5.91
C MET A 117 -14.22 12.04 5.40
N ASP A 118 -14.48 12.37 4.14
CA ASP A 118 -14.08 13.62 3.48
C ASP A 118 -12.57 13.90 3.57
N ILE A 119 -11.75 12.84 3.38
CA ILE A 119 -10.29 12.93 3.41
C ILE A 119 -9.76 13.06 1.99
N LYS A 120 -8.90 14.05 1.76
CA LYS A 120 -8.24 14.24 0.47
C LYS A 120 -7.44 13.01 0.08
N THR A 121 -7.63 12.54 -1.16
CA THR A 121 -7.02 11.30 -1.63
C THR A 121 -6.33 11.51 -2.97
N VAL A 122 -5.13 10.95 -3.09
CA VAL A 122 -4.38 10.83 -4.34
C VAL A 122 -4.16 9.35 -4.62
N VAL A 123 -4.37 8.92 -5.86
CA VAL A 123 -4.11 7.54 -6.29
C VAL A 123 -3.05 7.55 -7.39
N SER A 124 -1.92 6.90 -7.13
CA SER A 124 -0.89 6.66 -8.14
C SER A 124 -1.14 5.33 -8.83
N ILE A 125 -1.53 5.39 -10.10
CA ILE A 125 -1.75 4.21 -10.93
C ILE A 125 -0.38 3.67 -11.34
N GLN A 126 -0.04 2.46 -10.88
CA GLN A 126 1.24 1.81 -11.18
C GLN A 126 1.19 0.96 -12.44
N GLY A 127 -0.02 0.66 -12.93
CA GLY A 127 -0.25 -0.08 -14.15
C GLY A 127 -1.71 -0.03 -14.58
N LEU A 128 -1.94 -0.10 -15.89
CA LEU A 128 -3.30 -0.16 -16.45
C LEU A 128 -3.75 -1.63 -16.50
N THR A 129 -4.27 -2.12 -15.36
CA THR A 129 -4.72 -3.52 -15.21
C THR A 129 -5.69 -3.97 -16.28
N SER A 130 -6.58 -3.08 -16.72
CA SER A 130 -7.52 -3.35 -17.83
C SER A 130 -6.82 -3.59 -19.19
N ILE A 131 -5.64 -3.02 -19.37
CA ILE A 131 -4.81 -3.25 -20.55
C ILE A 131 -3.97 -4.50 -20.35
N TYR A 132 -3.33 -4.65 -19.20
CA TYR A 132 -2.53 -5.84 -18.90
C TYR A 132 -3.35 -7.12 -18.92
N SER A 133 -4.59 -7.10 -18.45
CA SER A 133 -5.47 -8.27 -18.51
C SER A 133 -5.75 -8.77 -19.93
N LYS A 134 -5.72 -7.85 -20.92
CA LYS A 134 -5.92 -8.18 -22.34
C LYS A 134 -4.63 -8.53 -23.07
N HIS A 135 -3.50 -8.07 -22.56
CA HIS A 135 -2.19 -8.16 -23.21
C HIS A 135 -1.12 -8.72 -22.25
N TYR A 136 -1.54 -9.58 -21.32
CA TYR A 136 -0.65 -10.14 -20.28
C TYR A 136 0.65 -10.72 -20.88
N MET A 137 0.57 -11.35 -22.05
CA MET A 137 1.73 -11.90 -22.74
C MET A 137 2.40 -10.90 -23.71
N ALA A 138 2.05 -9.61 -23.68
CA ALA A 138 2.68 -8.54 -24.45
C ALA A 138 2.93 -8.89 -25.94
N ASN A 139 1.96 -9.51 -26.60
CA ASN A 139 2.06 -9.98 -27.98
C ASN A 139 3.18 -10.98 -28.25
N LEU A 140 3.67 -11.69 -27.24
CA LEU A 140 4.61 -12.79 -27.45
C LEU A 140 4.04 -13.84 -28.42
N PRO A 141 4.85 -14.45 -29.28
CA PRO A 141 4.42 -15.54 -30.16
C PRO A 141 3.71 -16.66 -29.39
N ILE A 142 2.69 -17.25 -29.99
CA ILE A 142 1.81 -18.24 -29.32
C ILE A 142 2.59 -19.47 -28.78
N ASN A 143 3.67 -19.87 -29.46
CA ASN A 143 4.57 -20.94 -29.02
C ASN A 143 5.35 -20.58 -27.74
N ILE A 144 5.58 -19.29 -27.50
CA ILE A 144 6.18 -18.80 -26.27
C ILE A 144 5.11 -18.72 -25.17
N GLN A 145 3.93 -18.16 -25.49
CA GLN A 145 2.83 -18.07 -24.53
C GLN A 145 2.49 -19.45 -23.92
N LYS A 146 2.38 -20.50 -24.75
CA LYS A 146 2.08 -21.86 -24.30
C LYS A 146 3.08 -22.46 -23.31
N LYS A 147 4.30 -21.90 -23.20
CA LYS A 147 5.30 -22.37 -22.22
C LYS A 147 5.04 -21.84 -20.81
N PHE A 148 4.24 -20.79 -20.68
CA PHE A 148 3.95 -20.11 -19.41
C PHE A 148 2.49 -20.27 -18.96
N THR A 149 1.65 -20.89 -19.80
CA THR A 149 0.28 -21.23 -19.41
C THR A 149 0.28 -22.65 -18.81
N ILE A 150 0.02 -22.73 -17.51
CA ILE A 150 -0.19 -24.00 -16.77
C ILE A 150 -1.64 -24.41 -16.94
#